data_f328f863c2d1f41b032d3f2ca8292b43
#
_entry.id   f328f863c2d1f41b032d3f2ca8292b43
#
_cell.length_a   1.000
_cell.length_b   1.000
_cell.length_c   1.000
_cell.angle_alpha   90.00
_cell.angle_beta   90.00
_cell.angle_gamma   90.00
#
_symmetry.space_group_name_H-M   'P 1'
#
loop_
_entity.id
_entity.type
_entity.pdbx_description
1 polymer ?
#
loop_
_entity_poly.entity_id
_entity_poly.type
_entity_poly.pdbx_seq_one_letter_code
_entity_poly.pdbx_strand_id
1 'polypeptide(L)'
;FAGKNPENGKFFVATKSLFNKTPKVNYTNADIDENHSGGLADKLKTCLQHLKKLNIRGILQGDLLYTQDDLNTKDFDGESHYTFKPNTIMYAVPVDSQLGNTIKKSTIGIVFHTAYEGNSLQDLSAVYDPNISTLKKTPSVWFTDADFRDESGSSTLTAKETKTMNGLIKAIEKNMKSTGKKNLDLVSSDEMIKTYVKTFVNANIRVGKDKHSAKEFIAYVGDKYDVAIDKLKSEKGKTKKQAEKDKILLSLTSNEKKLESLFKLHYMLNAAKMVIIDKLEQAKSIGTFLETENGLQTTAPEGFVAVDRISNNALKLVNRLEFSKANFTVSKDWVKG
;
A
#
# COMPACT_ATOMS: atom_id res chain seq x y z
N PHE A 1 1.29 -0.22 14.73
CA PHE A 1 0.31 0.44 15.59
C PHE A 1 0.90 0.64 16.97
N ALA A 2 0.71 1.81 17.53
CA ALA A 2 1.17 2.13 18.87
C ALA A 2 0.18 3.07 19.57
N GLY A 3 -0.08 2.84 20.85
CA GLY A 3 -1.01 3.67 21.60
C GLY A 3 -1.57 3.00 22.84
N LYS A 4 -2.66 3.54 23.37
CA LYS A 4 -3.35 3.00 24.52
C LYS A 4 -4.57 2.20 24.09
N ASN A 5 -4.69 0.97 24.58
CA ASN A 5 -5.89 0.19 24.38
C ASN A 5 -7.07 0.89 25.10
N PRO A 6 -8.18 1.21 24.40
CA PRO A 6 -9.30 1.93 24.97
C PRO A 6 -9.99 1.16 26.11
N GLU A 7 -9.92 -0.16 26.12
CA GLU A 7 -10.60 -1.00 27.11
C GLU A 7 -9.85 -1.06 28.45
N ASN A 8 -8.53 -0.92 28.47
CA ASN A 8 -7.73 -1.10 29.70
C ASN A 8 -6.68 -0.01 29.96
N GLY A 9 -6.53 0.95 29.05
CA GLY A 9 -5.60 2.07 29.14
C GLY A 9 -4.11 1.71 29.03
N LYS A 10 -3.76 0.43 28.83
CA LYS A 10 -2.36 -0.01 28.73
C LYS A 10 -1.77 0.37 27.38
N PHE A 11 -0.54 0.85 27.38
CA PHE A 11 0.20 1.12 26.14
C PHE A 11 0.61 -0.19 25.47
N PHE A 12 0.46 -0.25 24.17
CA PHE A 12 0.82 -1.43 23.36
C PHE A 12 1.49 -1.03 22.04
N VAL A 13 2.13 -2.01 21.42
CA VAL A 13 2.51 -2.00 20.00
C VAL A 13 1.93 -3.23 19.31
N ALA A 14 1.60 -3.08 18.03
CA ALA A 14 1.07 -4.18 17.22
C ALA A 14 1.45 -4.00 15.75
N THR A 15 1.40 -5.09 14.98
CA THR A 15 1.43 -5.09 13.52
C THR A 15 0.00 -5.05 12.96
N LYS A 16 -0.16 -5.26 11.66
CA LYS A 16 -1.50 -5.41 11.02
C LYS A 16 -2.32 -6.56 11.61
N SER A 17 -1.70 -7.45 12.38
CA SER A 17 -2.37 -8.52 13.12
C SER A 17 -3.29 -8.00 14.23
N LEU A 18 -3.26 -6.71 14.55
CA LEU A 18 -4.26 -6.03 15.39
C LEU A 18 -5.69 -6.24 14.88
N PHE A 19 -5.86 -6.31 13.55
CA PHE A 19 -7.17 -6.47 12.90
C PHE A 19 -7.50 -7.93 12.52
N ASN A 20 -6.76 -8.89 13.03
CA ASN A 20 -7.11 -10.29 12.87
C ASN A 20 -8.35 -10.65 13.71
N LYS A 21 -9.04 -11.73 13.36
CA LYS A 21 -10.16 -12.26 14.15
C LYS A 21 -9.80 -12.45 15.64
N THR A 22 -8.54 -12.83 15.90
CA THR A 22 -7.92 -12.80 17.23
C THR A 22 -6.78 -11.79 17.17
N PRO A 23 -6.98 -10.55 17.68
CA PRO A 23 -5.98 -9.51 17.64
C PRO A 23 -4.69 -9.90 18.39
N LYS A 24 -3.53 -9.65 17.80
CA LYS A 24 -2.23 -9.78 18.48
C LYS A 24 -1.80 -8.41 18.98
N VAL A 25 -1.85 -8.23 20.30
CA VAL A 25 -1.55 -6.97 21.00
C VAL A 25 -0.40 -7.21 21.96
N ASN A 26 0.62 -6.36 21.91
CA ASN A 26 1.83 -6.57 22.70
C ASN A 26 2.00 -5.43 23.71
N TYR A 27 1.79 -5.71 24.97
CA TYR A 27 1.96 -4.78 26.10
C TYR A 27 3.35 -4.91 26.74
N THR A 28 3.97 -6.09 26.58
CA THR A 28 5.26 -6.47 27.17
C THR A 28 6.15 -7.16 26.12
N ASN A 29 7.43 -7.31 26.45
CA ASN A 29 8.34 -8.08 25.62
C ASN A 29 7.94 -9.57 25.57
N ALA A 30 7.37 -10.11 26.63
CA ALA A 30 6.87 -11.49 26.64
C ALA A 30 5.74 -11.70 25.64
N ASP A 31 4.80 -10.75 25.53
CA ASP A 31 3.73 -10.81 24.52
C ASP A 31 4.31 -10.76 23.10
N ILE A 32 5.39 -9.97 22.91
CA ILE A 32 6.07 -9.90 21.62
C ILE A 32 6.71 -11.24 21.26
N ASP A 33 7.40 -11.87 22.21
CA ASP A 33 8.05 -13.16 22.00
C ASP A 33 7.05 -14.30 21.75
N GLU A 34 5.87 -14.21 22.34
CA GLU A 34 4.77 -15.15 22.08
C GLU A 34 4.16 -14.95 20.68
N ASN A 35 3.97 -13.71 20.26
CA ASN A 35 3.23 -13.36 19.06
C ASN A 35 4.11 -13.27 17.78
N HIS A 36 5.41 -13.02 17.93
CA HIS A 36 6.34 -12.71 16.85
C HIS A 36 7.72 -13.33 17.10
N SER A 37 8.54 -13.45 16.06
CA SER A 37 9.89 -14.00 16.13
C SER A 37 10.87 -13.25 15.24
N GLY A 38 12.17 -13.47 15.42
CA GLY A 38 13.26 -12.90 14.63
C GLY A 38 13.30 -11.39 14.66
N GLY A 39 13.84 -10.78 13.60
CA GLY A 39 14.05 -9.32 13.53
C GLY A 39 12.78 -8.49 13.70
N LEU A 40 11.60 -9.04 13.40
CA LEU A 40 10.33 -8.34 13.66
C LEU A 40 10.06 -8.22 15.17
N ALA A 41 10.33 -9.27 15.94
CA ALA A 41 10.19 -9.22 17.40
C ALA A 41 11.14 -8.19 18.01
N ASP A 42 12.40 -8.14 17.56
CA ASP A 42 13.39 -7.18 18.06
C ASP A 42 12.98 -5.73 17.75
N LYS A 43 12.53 -5.46 16.54
CA LYS A 43 12.00 -4.14 16.16
C LYS A 43 10.76 -3.75 16.96
N LEU A 44 9.85 -4.67 17.24
CA LEU A 44 8.67 -4.40 18.08
C LEU A 44 9.05 -4.12 19.54
N LYS A 45 10.03 -4.81 20.12
CA LYS A 45 10.56 -4.51 21.46
C LYS A 45 11.16 -3.12 21.54
N THR A 46 11.94 -2.75 20.51
CA THR A 46 12.50 -1.40 20.41
C THR A 46 11.38 -0.34 20.28
N CYS A 47 10.36 -0.61 19.44
CA CYS A 47 9.19 0.26 19.33
C CYS A 47 8.44 0.41 20.65
N LEU A 48 8.17 -0.71 21.36
CA LEU A 48 7.48 -0.69 22.66
C LEU A 48 8.20 0.18 23.69
N GLN A 49 9.52 0.04 23.77
CA GLN A 49 10.38 0.80 24.69
C GLN A 49 10.39 2.29 24.40
N HIS A 50 10.46 2.68 23.11
CA HIS A 50 10.69 4.07 22.71
C HIS A 50 9.41 4.83 22.43
N LEU A 51 8.41 4.25 21.74
CA LEU A 51 7.16 4.93 21.41
C LEU A 51 6.30 5.24 22.64
N LYS A 52 6.40 4.46 23.69
CA LYS A 52 5.77 4.75 24.99
C LYS A 52 6.14 6.14 25.54
N LYS A 53 7.35 6.62 25.24
CA LYS A 53 7.85 7.93 25.68
C LYS A 53 7.18 9.12 24.99
N LEU A 54 6.53 8.89 23.84
CA LEU A 54 5.85 9.94 23.07
C LEU A 54 4.51 10.38 23.69
N ASN A 55 4.01 9.68 24.71
CA ASN A 55 2.74 9.95 25.37
C ASN A 55 1.53 9.93 24.37
N ILE A 56 1.51 8.94 23.49
CA ILE A 56 0.39 8.73 22.56
C ILE A 56 -0.88 8.45 23.37
N ARG A 57 -1.93 9.26 23.17
CA ARG A 57 -3.18 9.17 23.93
C ARG A 57 -4.18 8.18 23.33
N GLY A 58 -4.33 8.17 21.99
CA GLY A 58 -5.15 7.23 21.22
C GLY A 58 -4.30 6.09 20.64
N ILE A 59 -4.66 5.64 19.46
CA ILE A 59 -3.89 4.64 18.70
C ILE A 59 -3.45 5.30 17.39
N LEU A 60 -2.15 5.23 17.10
CA LEU A 60 -1.56 5.70 15.85
C LEU A 60 -1.04 4.52 15.03
N GLN A 61 -1.26 4.58 13.72
CA GLN A 61 -0.59 3.74 12.74
C GLN A 61 0.53 4.53 12.08
N GLY A 62 1.66 3.89 11.90
CA GLY A 62 2.78 4.45 11.17
C GLY A 62 3.64 3.35 10.57
N ASP A 63 4.57 3.77 9.72
CA ASP A 63 5.59 2.91 9.15
C ASP A 63 6.92 3.16 9.87
N LEU A 64 7.48 2.09 10.45
CA LEU A 64 8.83 2.14 11.03
C LEU A 64 9.83 2.26 9.87
N LEU A 65 10.54 3.39 9.83
CA LEU A 65 11.49 3.69 8.77
C LEU A 65 12.85 3.03 9.02
N TYR A 66 13.31 3.07 10.27
CA TYR A 66 14.55 2.43 10.70
C TYR A 66 14.59 2.24 12.21
N THR A 67 15.40 1.29 12.63
CA THR A 67 16.03 1.25 13.96
C THR A 67 17.49 1.67 13.79
N GLN A 68 18.21 1.96 14.90
CA GLN A 68 19.61 2.34 14.83
C GLN A 68 20.48 1.32 14.06
N ASP A 69 20.12 0.03 14.13
CA ASP A 69 20.81 -1.05 13.44
C ASP A 69 20.57 -1.07 11.92
N ASP A 70 19.50 -0.44 11.45
CA ASP A 70 19.18 -0.33 10.02
C ASP A 70 19.83 0.88 9.37
N LEU A 71 20.41 1.80 10.17
CA LEU A 71 20.96 3.06 9.69
C LEU A 71 22.38 2.86 9.15
N ASN A 72 22.59 3.24 7.89
CA ASN A 72 23.89 3.16 7.23
C ASN A 72 24.32 4.54 6.75
N THR A 73 25.62 4.70 6.44
CA THR A 73 26.15 5.88 5.78
C THR A 73 26.63 5.49 4.38
N LYS A 74 26.21 6.25 3.36
CA LYS A 74 26.64 6.09 1.97
C LYS A 74 26.98 7.45 1.36
N ASP A 75 27.96 7.46 0.48
CA ASP A 75 28.35 8.64 -0.27
C ASP A 75 27.65 8.66 -1.63
N PHE A 76 27.07 9.80 -1.97
CA PHE A 76 26.46 10.09 -3.25
C PHE A 76 27.04 11.39 -3.80
N ASP A 77 27.63 11.34 -4.97
CA ASP A 77 28.23 12.50 -5.65
C ASP A 77 29.18 13.34 -4.76
N GLY A 78 29.89 12.68 -3.84
CA GLY A 78 30.83 13.32 -2.92
C GLY A 78 30.22 13.85 -1.62
N GLU A 79 28.93 13.65 -1.39
CA GLU A 79 28.24 14.00 -0.15
C GLU A 79 27.84 12.75 0.63
N SER A 80 28.16 12.73 1.94
CA SER A 80 27.76 11.64 2.84
C SER A 80 26.30 11.76 3.27
N HIS A 81 25.58 10.63 3.20
CA HIS A 81 24.18 10.55 3.56
C HIS A 81 23.92 9.41 4.54
N TYR A 82 23.06 9.65 5.54
CA TYR A 82 22.40 8.56 6.26
C TYR A 82 21.38 7.90 5.36
N THR A 83 21.44 6.58 5.28
CA THR A 83 20.52 5.78 4.46
C THR A 83 19.82 4.74 5.30
N PHE A 84 18.55 4.51 5.00
CA PHE A 84 17.72 3.46 5.58
C PHE A 84 16.74 2.92 4.55
N LYS A 85 16.45 1.62 4.66
CA LYS A 85 15.63 0.88 3.68
C LYS A 85 14.54 0.10 4.41
N PRO A 86 13.42 0.75 4.77
CA PRO A 86 12.34 0.07 5.50
C PRO A 86 11.68 -1.05 4.70
N ASN A 87 11.71 -0.96 3.37
CA ASN A 87 11.14 -1.93 2.45
C ASN A 87 12.05 -2.05 1.21
N THR A 88 11.57 -1.81 0.01
CA THR A 88 12.34 -1.87 -1.25
C THR A 88 12.98 -0.52 -1.58
N ILE A 89 12.39 0.57 -1.16
CA ILE A 89 12.91 1.92 -1.40
C ILE A 89 13.91 2.30 -0.31
N MET A 90 15.05 2.81 -0.73
CA MET A 90 16.06 3.42 0.13
C MET A 90 15.82 4.92 0.21
N TYR A 91 15.87 5.43 1.42
CA TYR A 91 15.83 6.86 1.71
C TYR A 91 17.24 7.34 2.06
N ALA A 92 17.60 8.53 1.58
CA ALA A 92 18.88 9.15 1.84
C ALA A 92 18.69 10.58 2.37
N VAL A 93 19.41 10.91 3.44
CA VAL A 93 19.37 12.24 4.09
C VAL A 93 20.80 12.72 4.29
N PRO A 94 21.17 13.95 3.83
CA PRO A 94 22.51 14.48 4.01
C PRO A 94 22.91 14.50 5.50
N VAL A 95 24.12 14.00 5.79
CA VAL A 95 24.64 13.88 7.16
C VAL A 95 24.68 15.23 7.86
N ASP A 96 25.09 16.29 7.14
CA ASP A 96 25.28 17.64 7.67
C ASP A 96 23.99 18.47 7.76
N SER A 97 22.85 17.88 7.33
CA SER A 97 21.56 18.54 7.45
C SER A 97 21.04 18.52 8.91
N GLN A 98 20.11 19.44 9.22
CA GLN A 98 19.42 19.45 10.51
C GLN A 98 18.70 18.11 10.76
N LEU A 99 18.10 17.53 9.71
CA LEU A 99 17.43 16.24 9.77
C LEU A 99 18.45 15.11 10.00
N GLY A 100 19.59 15.12 9.29
CA GLY A 100 20.67 14.16 9.48
C GLY A 100 21.18 14.13 10.93
N ASN A 101 21.37 15.31 11.53
CA ASN A 101 21.75 15.44 12.93
C ASN A 101 20.70 14.87 13.90
N THR A 102 19.42 14.96 13.56
CA THR A 102 18.33 14.38 14.35
C THR A 102 18.29 12.86 14.21
N ILE A 103 18.41 12.34 12.99
CA ILE A 103 18.44 10.91 12.66
C ILE A 103 19.61 10.23 13.40
N LYS A 104 20.80 10.81 13.35
CA LYS A 104 21.99 10.29 14.06
C LYS A 104 21.75 10.02 15.55
N LYS A 105 20.95 10.85 16.22
CA LYS A 105 20.70 10.78 17.67
C LYS A 105 19.53 9.88 18.03
N SER A 106 18.67 9.53 17.07
CA SER A 106 17.45 8.76 17.34
C SER A 106 17.71 7.25 17.24
N THR A 107 17.08 6.50 18.13
CA THR A 107 17.12 5.04 18.14
C THR A 107 16.16 4.47 17.09
N ILE A 108 15.04 5.16 16.83
CA ILE A 108 14.06 4.77 15.81
C ILE A 108 13.58 6.00 15.05
N GLY A 109 13.24 5.77 13.77
CA GLY A 109 12.52 6.71 12.93
C GLY A 109 11.17 6.13 12.50
N ILE A 110 10.08 6.90 12.63
CA ILE A 110 8.74 6.47 12.28
C ILE A 110 7.95 7.59 11.61
N VAL A 111 7.15 7.26 10.59
CA VAL A 111 6.17 8.16 9.99
C VAL A 111 4.77 7.73 10.39
N PHE A 112 4.01 8.63 11.01
CA PHE A 112 2.61 8.38 11.35
C PHE A 112 1.70 8.91 10.24
N HIS A 113 0.66 8.15 9.89
CA HIS A 113 -0.24 8.51 8.79
C HIS A 113 -1.73 8.31 9.10
N THR A 114 -2.09 7.61 10.18
CA THR A 114 -3.49 7.35 10.52
C THR A 114 -3.65 7.26 12.03
N ALA A 115 -4.66 7.90 12.57
CA ALA A 115 -5.13 7.66 13.93
C ALA A 115 -6.31 6.67 13.92
N TYR A 116 -6.58 6.05 15.05
CA TYR A 116 -7.72 5.17 15.22
C TYR A 116 -8.49 5.56 16.48
N GLU A 117 -9.82 5.59 16.34
CA GLU A 117 -10.76 5.89 17.40
C GLU A 117 -11.76 4.76 17.56
N GLY A 118 -12.16 4.45 18.79
CA GLY A 118 -13.11 3.41 19.13
C GLY A 118 -13.09 3.14 20.64
N ASN A 119 -14.10 2.42 21.11
CA ASN A 119 -14.22 2.05 22.53
C ASN A 119 -13.58 0.69 22.82
N SER A 120 -13.35 -0.10 21.79
CA SER A 120 -12.65 -1.41 21.85
C SER A 120 -11.71 -1.57 20.66
N LEU A 121 -10.83 -2.58 20.71
CA LEU A 121 -9.95 -2.89 19.59
C LEU A 121 -10.71 -3.47 18.37
N GLN A 122 -11.93 -3.95 18.56
CA GLN A 122 -12.77 -4.53 17.52
C GLN A 122 -13.57 -3.49 16.73
N ASP A 123 -13.82 -2.31 17.30
CA ASP A 123 -14.62 -1.25 16.70
C ASP A 123 -13.80 -0.01 16.28
N LEU A 124 -12.48 -0.19 16.11
CA LEU A 124 -11.59 0.88 15.70
C LEU A 124 -11.93 1.40 14.30
N SER A 125 -12.13 2.71 14.21
CA SER A 125 -12.33 3.45 12.96
C SER A 125 -11.12 4.30 12.65
N ALA A 126 -10.69 4.31 11.38
CA ALA A 126 -9.55 5.11 10.93
C ALA A 126 -9.93 6.59 10.85
N VAL A 127 -9.06 7.45 11.37
CA VAL A 127 -9.08 8.90 11.20
C VAL A 127 -7.79 9.29 10.50
N TYR A 128 -7.92 9.79 9.28
CA TYR A 128 -6.76 10.21 8.50
C TYR A 128 -6.29 11.60 8.95
N ASP A 129 -5.01 11.92 8.72
CA ASP A 129 -4.39 13.15 9.18
C ASP A 129 -4.25 13.22 10.72
N PRO A 130 -3.46 12.31 11.32
CA PRO A 130 -3.27 12.29 12.76
C PRO A 130 -2.55 13.55 13.24
N ASN A 131 -3.07 14.19 14.27
CA ASN A 131 -2.40 15.35 14.89
C ASN A 131 -1.21 14.87 15.73
N ILE A 132 -0.03 14.80 15.14
CA ILE A 132 1.22 14.40 15.83
C ILE A 132 1.87 15.55 16.62
N SER A 133 1.38 16.79 16.50
CA SER A 133 1.95 17.93 17.23
C SER A 133 1.79 17.81 18.75
N THR A 134 0.85 16.99 19.20
CA THR A 134 0.59 16.71 20.62
C THR A 134 1.55 15.68 21.22
N LEU A 135 2.35 15.01 20.40
CA LEU A 135 3.28 14.00 20.85
C LEU A 135 4.48 14.64 21.56
N LYS A 136 4.94 14.00 22.64
CA LYS A 136 6.13 14.44 23.36
C LYS A 136 7.38 14.16 22.52
N LYS A 137 8.13 15.18 22.17
CA LYS A 137 9.44 15.04 21.51
C LYS A 137 10.46 14.40 22.46
N THR A 138 11.22 13.43 21.97
CA THR A 138 12.27 12.74 22.70
C THR A 138 13.50 12.56 21.79
N PRO A 139 14.74 12.61 22.31
CA PRO A 139 15.91 12.41 21.47
C PRO A 139 15.99 11.01 20.82
N SER A 140 15.37 10.00 21.45
CA SER A 140 15.45 8.62 20.98
C SER A 140 14.45 8.26 19.87
N VAL A 141 13.51 9.16 19.53
CA VAL A 141 12.50 8.92 18.48
C VAL A 141 12.45 10.12 17.56
N TRP A 142 12.86 9.92 16.33
CA TRP A 142 12.48 10.82 15.26
C TRP A 142 11.13 10.38 14.72
N PHE A 143 10.18 11.31 14.64
CA PHE A 143 8.89 11.05 14.04
C PHE A 143 8.43 12.23 13.19
N THR A 144 7.66 11.91 12.16
CA THR A 144 7.01 12.89 11.29
C THR A 144 5.61 12.38 10.92
N ASP A 145 4.77 13.26 10.38
CA ASP A 145 3.56 12.86 9.66
C ASP A 145 3.90 12.47 8.21
N ALA A 146 2.95 11.85 7.55
CA ALA A 146 3.03 11.53 6.13
C ALA A 146 2.43 12.66 5.26
N ASP A 147 2.19 13.84 5.84
CA ASP A 147 1.60 14.97 5.15
C ASP A 147 2.55 15.50 4.06
N PHE A 148 2.00 15.56 2.87
CA PHE A 148 2.64 16.26 1.76
C PHE A 148 2.16 17.70 1.75
N ARG A 149 3.10 18.65 1.87
CA ARG A 149 2.84 20.08 1.81
C ARG A 149 3.59 20.68 0.64
N ASP A 150 2.86 21.14 -0.36
CA ASP A 150 3.46 21.84 -1.48
C ASP A 150 3.50 23.35 -1.21
N GLU A 151 4.60 23.81 -0.68
CA GLU A 151 4.85 25.27 -0.46
C GLU A 151 5.22 26.00 -1.75
N SER A 152 5.59 25.25 -2.81
CA SER A 152 6.02 25.83 -4.11
C SER A 152 4.85 26.06 -5.08
N GLY A 153 3.67 25.49 -4.80
CA GLY A 153 2.53 25.48 -5.73
C GLY A 153 2.73 24.55 -6.94
N SER A 154 3.79 23.73 -6.96
CA SER A 154 4.12 22.85 -8.07
C SER A 154 3.14 21.68 -8.23
N SER A 155 2.37 21.34 -7.20
CA SER A 155 1.30 20.34 -7.25
C SER A 155 -0.01 20.86 -7.87
N THR A 156 -0.12 22.16 -8.14
CA THR A 156 -1.27 22.72 -8.84
C THR A 156 -1.27 22.30 -10.31
N LEU A 157 -2.38 21.76 -10.80
CA LEU A 157 -2.50 21.34 -12.18
C LEU A 157 -2.42 22.56 -13.14
N THR A 158 -1.59 22.45 -14.16
CA THR A 158 -1.53 23.44 -15.26
C THR A 158 -2.83 23.39 -16.08
N ALA A 159 -3.07 24.42 -16.89
CA ALA A 159 -4.24 24.47 -17.80
C ALA A 159 -4.30 23.25 -18.73
N LYS A 160 -3.16 22.74 -19.21
CA LYS A 160 -3.06 21.55 -20.07
C LYS A 160 -3.45 20.27 -19.27
N GLU A 161 -2.92 20.09 -18.07
CA GLU A 161 -3.23 18.96 -17.20
C GLU A 161 -4.70 18.99 -16.78
N THR A 162 -5.24 20.15 -16.42
CA THR A 162 -6.66 20.36 -16.11
C THR A 162 -7.55 19.98 -17.30
N LYS A 163 -7.19 20.38 -18.51
CA LYS A 163 -7.93 20.00 -19.73
C LYS A 163 -7.90 18.49 -19.96
N THR A 164 -6.75 17.85 -19.76
CA THR A 164 -6.61 16.39 -19.85
C THR A 164 -7.46 15.68 -18.80
N MET A 165 -7.40 16.11 -17.56
CA MET A 165 -8.19 15.55 -16.45
C MET A 165 -9.70 15.68 -16.72
N ASN A 166 -10.16 16.86 -17.12
CA ASN A 166 -11.57 17.09 -17.46
C ASN A 166 -12.03 16.22 -18.63
N GLY A 167 -11.17 15.99 -19.63
CA GLY A 167 -11.43 15.08 -20.74
C GLY A 167 -11.62 13.62 -20.26
N LEU A 168 -10.75 13.16 -19.35
CA LEU A 168 -10.84 11.83 -18.76
C LEU A 168 -12.10 11.68 -17.91
N ILE A 169 -12.42 12.68 -17.07
CA ILE A 169 -13.64 12.65 -16.22
C ILE A 169 -14.89 12.53 -17.10
N LYS A 170 -15.01 13.35 -18.16
CA LYS A 170 -16.15 13.27 -19.10
C LYS A 170 -16.25 11.90 -19.78
N ALA A 171 -15.10 11.29 -20.16
CA ALA A 171 -15.07 9.98 -20.76
C ALA A 171 -15.48 8.87 -19.76
N ILE A 172 -15.06 8.99 -18.51
CA ILE A 172 -15.44 8.10 -17.40
C ILE A 172 -16.95 8.19 -17.16
N GLU A 173 -17.49 9.41 -17.01
CA GLU A 173 -18.94 9.62 -16.80
C GLU A 173 -19.77 9.05 -17.95
N LYS A 174 -19.36 9.27 -19.20
CA LYS A 174 -20.02 8.71 -20.38
C LYS A 174 -19.99 7.19 -20.35
N ASN A 175 -18.85 6.59 -20.02
CA ASN A 175 -18.72 5.14 -19.92
C ASN A 175 -19.59 4.58 -18.78
N MET A 176 -19.58 5.20 -17.61
CA MET A 176 -20.40 4.79 -16.46
C MET A 176 -21.89 4.85 -16.79
N LYS A 177 -22.37 5.89 -17.46
CA LYS A 177 -23.77 6.00 -17.91
C LYS A 177 -24.15 4.88 -18.89
N SER A 178 -23.26 4.56 -19.85
CA SER A 178 -23.49 3.49 -20.83
C SER A 178 -23.33 2.09 -20.23
N THR A 179 -22.42 1.91 -19.29
CA THR A 179 -22.14 0.64 -18.62
C THR A 179 -23.27 0.27 -17.65
N GLY A 180 -23.80 1.28 -16.93
CA GLY A 180 -24.87 1.14 -15.95
C GLY A 180 -24.50 0.33 -14.69
N LYS A 181 -25.30 0.49 -13.64
CA LYS A 181 -25.10 -0.21 -12.35
C LYS A 181 -25.10 -1.74 -12.51
N LYS A 182 -25.96 -2.27 -13.38
CA LYS A 182 -26.07 -3.71 -13.64
C LYS A 182 -24.76 -4.38 -14.12
N ASN A 183 -23.88 -3.63 -14.77
CA ASN A 183 -22.61 -4.18 -15.23
C ASN A 183 -21.56 -4.21 -14.08
N LEU A 184 -21.65 -3.27 -13.17
CA LEU A 184 -20.84 -3.30 -11.93
C LEU A 184 -21.28 -4.45 -11.04
N ASP A 185 -22.57 -4.72 -10.97
CA ASP A 185 -23.16 -5.83 -10.20
C ASP A 185 -22.67 -7.20 -10.68
N LEU A 186 -22.33 -7.34 -11.97
CA LEU A 186 -21.75 -8.59 -12.50
C LEU A 186 -20.48 -9.03 -11.76
N VAL A 187 -19.65 -8.06 -11.36
CA VAL A 187 -18.39 -8.35 -10.68
C VAL A 187 -18.56 -8.25 -9.16
N SER A 188 -19.39 -7.34 -8.66
CA SER A 188 -19.55 -7.11 -7.23
C SER A 188 -20.45 -8.13 -6.52
N SER A 189 -21.38 -8.74 -7.23
CA SER A 189 -22.35 -9.71 -6.67
C SER A 189 -21.82 -11.15 -6.55
N ASP A 190 -20.72 -11.48 -7.24
CA ASP A 190 -20.10 -12.80 -7.20
C ASP A 190 -18.66 -12.70 -6.68
N GLU A 191 -18.44 -13.16 -5.45
CA GLU A 191 -17.12 -13.11 -4.78
C GLU A 191 -16.06 -13.93 -5.53
N MET A 192 -16.42 -14.96 -6.27
CA MET A 192 -15.48 -15.74 -7.07
C MET A 192 -15.05 -14.95 -8.30
N ILE A 193 -15.97 -14.34 -9.04
CA ILE A 193 -15.65 -13.47 -10.19
C ILE A 193 -14.81 -12.28 -9.72
N LYS A 194 -15.19 -11.64 -8.62
CA LYS A 194 -14.43 -10.54 -8.00
C LYS A 194 -12.99 -10.95 -7.67
N THR A 195 -12.80 -12.15 -7.12
CA THR A 195 -11.47 -12.69 -6.82
C THR A 195 -10.68 -12.95 -8.10
N TYR A 196 -11.28 -13.52 -9.13
CA TYR A 196 -10.61 -13.75 -10.41
C TYR A 196 -10.22 -12.43 -11.10
N VAL A 197 -11.09 -11.43 -11.12
CA VAL A 197 -10.75 -10.10 -11.66
C VAL A 197 -9.55 -9.51 -10.93
N LYS A 198 -9.55 -9.54 -9.60
CA LYS A 198 -8.45 -9.02 -8.77
C LYS A 198 -7.12 -9.76 -9.06
N THR A 199 -7.15 -11.09 -9.13
CA THR A 199 -5.94 -11.89 -9.37
C THR A 199 -5.44 -11.75 -10.81
N PHE A 200 -6.33 -11.65 -11.80
CA PHE A 200 -6.00 -11.39 -13.19
C PHE A 200 -5.32 -10.05 -13.39
N VAL A 201 -5.91 -8.98 -12.86
CA VAL A 201 -5.33 -7.63 -12.92
C VAL A 201 -3.95 -7.60 -12.27
N ASN A 202 -3.80 -8.23 -11.10
CA ASN A 202 -2.52 -8.31 -10.40
C ASN A 202 -1.47 -9.11 -11.19
N ALA A 203 -1.85 -10.22 -11.82
CA ALA A 203 -0.94 -11.01 -12.65
C ALA A 203 -0.43 -10.21 -13.85
N ASN A 204 -1.31 -9.49 -14.54
CA ASN A 204 -0.93 -8.64 -15.67
C ASN A 204 0.00 -7.49 -15.26
N ILE A 205 -0.29 -6.82 -14.16
CA ILE A 205 0.57 -5.73 -13.66
C ILE A 205 1.97 -6.23 -13.34
N ARG A 206 2.13 -7.43 -12.77
CA ARG A 206 3.44 -8.02 -12.46
C ARG A 206 4.30 -8.25 -13.70
N VAL A 207 3.69 -8.45 -14.86
CA VAL A 207 4.40 -8.57 -16.15
C VAL A 207 4.40 -7.27 -16.96
N GLY A 208 4.09 -6.14 -16.33
CA GLY A 208 4.16 -4.82 -16.94
C GLY A 208 2.96 -4.44 -17.83
N LYS A 209 1.85 -5.16 -17.71
CA LYS A 209 0.65 -4.95 -18.53
C LYS A 209 -0.46 -4.26 -17.72
N ASP A 210 -0.84 -3.06 -18.12
CA ASP A 210 -1.86 -2.22 -17.47
C ASP A 210 -3.21 -2.21 -18.21
N LYS A 211 -3.23 -2.65 -19.47
CA LYS A 211 -4.44 -2.80 -20.26
C LYS A 211 -4.94 -4.23 -20.19
N HIS A 212 -6.22 -4.39 -19.99
CA HIS A 212 -6.88 -5.68 -19.83
C HIS A 212 -8.04 -5.80 -20.81
N SER A 213 -8.28 -7.02 -21.32
CA SER A 213 -9.45 -7.31 -22.16
C SER A 213 -10.32 -8.41 -21.55
N ALA A 214 -11.59 -8.40 -21.88
CA ALA A 214 -12.51 -9.43 -21.44
C ALA A 214 -12.12 -10.81 -21.96
N LYS A 215 -11.67 -10.90 -23.20
CA LYS A 215 -11.22 -12.16 -23.83
C LYS A 215 -10.06 -12.80 -23.06
N GLU A 216 -9.04 -12.00 -22.70
CA GLU A 216 -7.91 -12.49 -21.91
C GLU A 216 -8.32 -12.91 -20.50
N PHE A 217 -9.25 -12.19 -19.90
CA PHE A 217 -9.79 -12.54 -18.59
C PHE A 217 -10.54 -13.87 -18.63
N ILE A 218 -11.38 -14.10 -19.64
CA ILE A 218 -12.10 -15.36 -19.81
C ILE A 218 -11.12 -16.53 -19.98
N ALA A 219 -10.09 -16.37 -20.82
CA ALA A 219 -9.03 -17.36 -20.96
C ALA A 219 -8.31 -17.64 -19.63
N TYR A 220 -7.92 -16.59 -18.91
CA TYR A 220 -7.27 -16.71 -17.59
C TYR A 220 -8.13 -17.52 -16.60
N VAL A 221 -9.45 -17.30 -16.57
CA VAL A 221 -10.35 -18.07 -15.71
C VAL A 221 -10.36 -19.53 -16.14
N GLY A 222 -10.43 -19.80 -17.45
CA GLY A 222 -10.33 -21.15 -18.00
C GLY A 222 -9.07 -21.88 -17.53
N ASP A 223 -7.90 -21.26 -17.67
CA ASP A 223 -6.60 -21.82 -17.25
C ASP A 223 -6.57 -22.12 -15.74
N LYS A 224 -7.17 -21.25 -14.90
CA LYS A 224 -7.26 -21.51 -13.46
C LYS A 224 -8.08 -22.75 -13.12
N TYR A 225 -9.15 -22.99 -13.88
CA TYR A 225 -9.94 -24.19 -13.71
C TYR A 225 -9.18 -25.43 -14.20
N ASP A 226 -8.46 -25.35 -15.33
CA ASP A 226 -7.66 -26.47 -15.86
C ASP A 226 -6.60 -26.91 -14.83
N VAL A 227 -5.83 -25.95 -14.28
CA VAL A 227 -4.89 -26.24 -13.21
C VAL A 227 -5.54 -26.86 -11.98
N ALA A 228 -6.79 -26.45 -11.66
CA ALA A 228 -7.52 -27.03 -10.54
C ALA A 228 -8.03 -28.45 -10.84
N ILE A 229 -8.47 -28.73 -12.06
CA ILE A 229 -8.91 -30.06 -12.52
C ILE A 229 -7.74 -31.05 -12.53
N ASP A 230 -6.59 -30.63 -13.05
CA ASP A 230 -5.39 -31.49 -13.11
C ASP A 230 -4.89 -31.97 -11.75
N LYS A 231 -5.12 -31.18 -10.70
CA LYS A 231 -4.79 -31.54 -9.31
C LYS A 231 -5.74 -32.57 -8.67
N LEU A 232 -6.90 -32.81 -9.28
CA LEU A 232 -7.89 -33.75 -8.73
C LEU A 232 -7.56 -35.17 -9.11
N LYS A 233 -7.62 -36.09 -8.13
CA LYS A 233 -7.31 -37.51 -8.30
C LYS A 233 -8.50 -38.34 -8.78
N SER A 234 -9.73 -37.92 -8.46
CA SER A 234 -10.94 -38.70 -8.79
C SER A 234 -11.63 -38.19 -10.05
N GLU A 235 -12.05 -39.11 -10.92
CA GLU A 235 -12.77 -38.74 -12.15
C GLU A 235 -14.12 -38.06 -11.86
N LYS A 236 -14.82 -38.44 -10.81
CA LYS A 236 -16.03 -37.75 -10.36
C LYS A 236 -15.76 -36.30 -9.97
N GLY A 237 -14.62 -36.04 -9.30
CA GLY A 237 -14.19 -34.69 -8.95
C GLY A 237 -13.85 -33.85 -10.18
N LYS A 238 -13.10 -34.42 -11.14
CA LYS A 238 -12.77 -33.77 -12.41
C LYS A 238 -14.02 -33.41 -13.20
N THR A 239 -14.95 -34.35 -13.38
CA THR A 239 -16.22 -34.14 -14.09
C THR A 239 -17.02 -33.01 -13.45
N LYS A 240 -17.16 -33.01 -12.12
CA LYS A 240 -17.84 -31.93 -11.40
C LYS A 240 -17.18 -30.57 -11.62
N LYS A 241 -15.85 -30.53 -11.53
CA LYS A 241 -15.09 -29.28 -11.69
C LYS A 241 -15.10 -28.78 -13.13
N GLN A 242 -15.12 -29.68 -14.11
CA GLN A 242 -15.32 -29.35 -15.52
C GLN A 242 -16.70 -28.71 -15.76
N ALA A 243 -17.76 -29.27 -15.22
CA ALA A 243 -19.10 -28.69 -15.35
C ALA A 243 -19.19 -27.29 -14.69
N GLU A 244 -18.49 -27.05 -13.56
CA GLU A 244 -18.37 -25.71 -12.97
C GLU A 244 -17.63 -24.74 -13.90
N LYS A 245 -16.53 -25.21 -14.53
CA LYS A 245 -15.77 -24.44 -15.54
C LYS A 245 -16.67 -24.02 -16.70
N ASP A 246 -17.37 -24.99 -17.30
CA ASP A 246 -18.20 -24.74 -18.46
C ASP A 246 -19.31 -23.73 -18.16
N LYS A 247 -19.94 -23.84 -17.00
CA LYS A 247 -20.96 -22.91 -16.51
C LYS A 247 -20.43 -21.48 -16.35
N ILE A 248 -19.25 -21.32 -15.70
CA ILE A 248 -18.70 -20.00 -15.49
C ILE A 248 -18.21 -19.37 -16.79
N LEU A 249 -17.55 -20.14 -17.66
CA LEU A 249 -17.08 -19.63 -18.96
C LEU A 249 -18.24 -19.22 -19.85
N LEU A 250 -19.33 -19.97 -19.88
CA LEU A 250 -20.56 -19.59 -20.60
C LEU A 250 -21.11 -18.26 -20.06
N SER A 251 -21.18 -18.10 -18.74
CA SER A 251 -21.65 -16.86 -18.12
C SER A 251 -20.76 -15.67 -18.46
N LEU A 252 -19.43 -15.83 -18.39
CA LEU A 252 -18.47 -14.76 -18.70
C LEU A 252 -18.52 -14.39 -20.18
N THR A 253 -18.55 -15.37 -21.09
CA THR A 253 -18.65 -15.15 -22.54
C THR A 253 -19.94 -14.43 -22.91
N SER A 254 -21.08 -14.82 -22.31
CA SER A 254 -22.36 -14.13 -22.50
C SER A 254 -22.34 -12.67 -22.04
N ASN A 255 -21.42 -12.31 -21.17
CA ASN A 255 -21.24 -10.96 -20.63
C ASN A 255 -19.94 -10.26 -21.10
N GLU A 256 -19.29 -10.78 -22.16
CA GLU A 256 -17.99 -10.28 -22.64
C GLU A 256 -18.00 -8.77 -22.88
N LYS A 257 -19.01 -8.23 -23.56
CA LYS A 257 -19.13 -6.77 -23.80
C LYS A 257 -19.22 -5.95 -22.50
N LYS A 258 -19.86 -6.48 -21.48
CA LYS A 258 -19.94 -5.82 -20.16
C LYS A 258 -18.61 -5.83 -19.45
N LEU A 259 -17.90 -6.96 -19.48
CA LEU A 259 -16.55 -7.09 -18.94
C LEU A 259 -15.57 -6.13 -19.64
N GLU A 260 -15.64 -6.05 -20.96
CA GLU A 260 -14.81 -5.11 -21.74
C GLU A 260 -15.06 -3.66 -21.34
N SER A 261 -16.32 -3.29 -21.14
CA SER A 261 -16.70 -1.95 -20.65
C SER A 261 -16.14 -1.67 -19.25
N LEU A 262 -16.12 -2.67 -18.36
CA LEU A 262 -15.55 -2.54 -17.01
C LEU A 262 -14.03 -2.39 -17.05
N PHE A 263 -13.32 -3.17 -17.88
CA PHE A 263 -11.87 -3.02 -18.04
C PHE A 263 -11.50 -1.68 -18.67
N LYS A 264 -12.29 -1.19 -19.62
CA LYS A 264 -12.13 0.16 -20.17
C LYS A 264 -12.32 1.24 -19.10
N LEU A 265 -13.32 1.11 -18.24
CA LEU A 265 -13.54 2.02 -17.11
C LEU A 265 -12.35 2.00 -16.16
N HIS A 266 -11.86 0.82 -15.78
CA HIS A 266 -10.68 0.66 -14.94
C HIS A 266 -9.45 1.35 -15.54
N TYR A 267 -9.21 1.18 -16.84
CA TYR A 267 -8.10 1.84 -17.54
C TYR A 267 -8.22 3.36 -17.51
N MET A 268 -9.41 3.93 -17.78
CA MET A 268 -9.63 5.39 -17.76
C MET A 268 -9.45 5.96 -16.34
N LEU A 269 -9.93 5.26 -15.30
CA LEU A 269 -9.72 5.66 -13.90
C LEU A 269 -8.23 5.63 -13.53
N ASN A 270 -7.50 4.62 -14.00
CA ASN A 270 -6.05 4.55 -13.80
C ASN A 270 -5.33 5.69 -14.52
N ALA A 271 -5.70 6.04 -15.74
CA ALA A 271 -5.13 7.15 -16.47
C ALA A 271 -5.37 8.50 -15.76
N ALA A 272 -6.58 8.73 -15.23
CA ALA A 272 -6.88 9.94 -14.44
C ALA A 272 -6.03 9.99 -13.15
N LYS A 273 -5.91 8.87 -12.46
CA LYS A 273 -5.05 8.74 -11.28
C LYS A 273 -3.58 9.08 -11.60
N MET A 274 -3.05 8.63 -12.74
CA MET A 274 -1.66 8.90 -13.13
C MET A 274 -1.40 10.38 -13.35
N VAL A 275 -2.34 11.16 -13.90
CA VAL A 275 -2.18 12.62 -14.03
C VAL A 275 -1.90 13.28 -12.66
N ILE A 276 -2.57 12.82 -11.62
CA ILE A 276 -2.36 13.32 -10.25
C ILE A 276 -1.02 12.86 -9.69
N ILE A 277 -0.67 11.58 -9.85
CA ILE A 277 0.58 11.01 -9.36
C ILE A 277 1.77 11.73 -10.00
N ASP A 278 1.79 11.85 -11.33
CA ASP A 278 2.86 12.50 -12.08
C ASP A 278 3.06 13.96 -11.60
N LYS A 279 1.95 14.62 -11.23
CA LYS A 279 2.01 15.99 -10.68
C LYS A 279 2.61 16.04 -9.29
N LEU A 280 2.20 15.15 -8.40
CA LEU A 280 2.73 15.07 -7.04
C LEU A 280 4.20 14.65 -7.01
N GLU A 281 4.62 13.80 -7.96
CA GLU A 281 6.01 13.39 -8.08
C GLU A 281 6.97 14.54 -8.47
N GLN A 282 6.47 15.61 -9.09
CA GLN A 282 7.28 16.78 -9.42
C GLN A 282 7.69 17.62 -8.19
N ALA A 283 6.99 17.47 -7.07
CA ALA A 283 7.18 18.26 -5.86
C ALA A 283 8.08 17.60 -4.81
N LYS A 284 8.97 16.69 -5.20
CA LYS A 284 9.82 15.91 -4.27
C LYS A 284 10.83 16.76 -3.52
N SER A 285 10.97 16.48 -2.21
CA SER A 285 12.03 17.02 -1.34
C SER A 285 12.97 15.95 -0.75
N ILE A 286 12.67 14.65 -0.92
CA ILE A 286 13.46 13.53 -0.39
C ILE A 286 13.92 12.64 -1.54
N GLY A 287 15.23 12.31 -1.56
CA GLY A 287 15.78 11.33 -2.50
C GLY A 287 15.28 9.92 -2.18
N THR A 288 14.73 9.26 -3.20
CA THR A 288 14.28 7.86 -3.12
C THR A 288 15.01 7.03 -4.19
N PHE A 289 15.54 5.87 -3.81
CA PHE A 289 16.39 5.03 -4.65
C PHE A 289 15.98 3.58 -4.61
N LEU A 290 16.21 2.87 -5.72
CA LEU A 290 16.22 1.41 -5.79
C LEU A 290 17.65 0.94 -5.88
N GLU A 291 18.01 -0.06 -5.10
CA GLU A 291 19.27 -0.80 -5.22
C GLU A 291 19.11 -1.87 -6.30
N THR A 292 19.92 -1.78 -7.35
CA THR A 292 19.92 -2.71 -8.49
C THR A 292 21.29 -3.32 -8.66
N GLU A 293 21.42 -4.36 -9.50
CA GLU A 293 22.72 -4.98 -9.86
C GLU A 293 23.70 -3.95 -10.48
N ASN A 294 23.17 -2.87 -11.06
CA ASN A 294 23.95 -1.78 -11.68
C ASN A 294 24.13 -0.57 -10.74
N GLY A 295 23.90 -0.74 -9.44
CA GLY A 295 23.99 0.33 -8.45
C GLY A 295 22.64 0.96 -8.11
N LEU A 296 22.69 2.17 -7.52
CA LEU A 296 21.50 2.89 -7.08
C LEU A 296 20.87 3.65 -8.24
N GLN A 297 19.56 3.48 -8.41
CA GLN A 297 18.76 4.21 -9.39
C GLN A 297 17.70 5.04 -8.67
N THR A 298 17.57 6.32 -9.06
CA THR A 298 16.50 7.17 -8.55
C THR A 298 15.14 6.56 -8.91
N THR A 299 14.23 6.51 -7.94
CA THR A 299 12.89 5.97 -8.14
C THR A 299 11.82 6.93 -7.65
N ALA A 300 10.58 6.68 -8.08
CA ALA A 300 9.40 7.34 -7.53
C ALA A 300 9.11 6.83 -6.10
N PRO A 301 8.45 7.62 -5.24
CA PRO A 301 7.94 7.13 -3.96
C PRO A 301 6.91 6.01 -4.16
N GLU A 302 6.65 5.21 -3.12
CA GLU A 302 5.68 4.10 -3.20
C GLU A 302 4.27 4.54 -3.59
N GLY A 303 3.94 5.81 -3.40
CA GLY A 303 2.68 6.45 -3.76
C GLY A 303 2.27 7.53 -2.78
N PHE A 304 1.07 8.03 -2.98
CA PHE A 304 0.45 9.08 -2.19
C PHE A 304 -0.90 8.61 -1.64
N VAL A 305 -1.36 9.26 -0.59
CA VAL A 305 -2.73 9.11 -0.07
C VAL A 305 -3.38 10.49 -0.09
N ALA A 306 -4.40 10.65 -0.94
CA ALA A 306 -5.23 11.85 -0.90
C ALA A 306 -6.28 11.70 0.18
N VAL A 307 -6.38 12.67 1.09
CA VAL A 307 -7.32 12.66 2.20
C VAL A 307 -8.30 13.82 2.04
N ASP A 308 -9.59 13.50 2.04
CA ASP A 308 -10.64 14.48 2.22
C ASP A 308 -10.89 14.67 3.71
N ARG A 309 -10.40 15.78 4.26
CA ARG A 309 -10.49 16.10 5.69
C ARG A 309 -11.93 16.42 6.16
N ILE A 310 -12.84 16.70 5.25
CA ILE A 310 -14.23 17.00 5.58
C ILE A 310 -15.02 15.71 5.79
N SER A 311 -14.93 14.79 4.83
CA SER A 311 -15.67 13.52 4.87
C SER A 311 -14.87 12.36 5.49
N ASN A 312 -13.61 12.59 5.87
CA ASN A 312 -12.66 11.57 6.37
C ASN A 312 -12.51 10.38 5.41
N ASN A 313 -12.60 10.63 4.11
CA ASN A 313 -12.35 9.64 3.09
C ASN A 313 -10.90 9.71 2.61
N ALA A 314 -10.32 8.58 2.29
CA ALA A 314 -8.98 8.50 1.74
C ALA A 314 -8.93 7.70 0.44
N LEU A 315 -8.12 8.19 -0.51
CA LEU A 315 -7.87 7.54 -1.78
C LEU A 315 -6.37 7.27 -1.94
N LYS A 316 -5.99 6.01 -2.05
CA LYS A 316 -4.60 5.62 -2.31
C LYS A 316 -4.25 5.82 -3.78
N LEU A 317 -3.26 6.65 -4.05
CA LEU A 317 -2.73 6.98 -5.36
C LEU A 317 -1.37 6.28 -5.53
N VAL A 318 -1.33 5.19 -6.28
CA VAL A 318 -0.11 4.38 -6.50
C VAL A 318 0.06 4.12 -7.99
N ASN A 319 1.28 4.37 -8.49
CA ASN A 319 1.69 3.82 -9.78
C ASN A 319 1.93 2.31 -9.61
N ARG A 320 0.93 1.51 -9.96
CA ARG A 320 0.97 0.06 -9.72
C ARG A 320 2.05 -0.66 -10.53
N LEU A 321 2.41 -0.16 -11.71
CA LEU A 321 3.48 -0.76 -12.51
C LEU A 321 4.83 -0.56 -11.83
N GLU A 322 5.16 0.65 -11.43
CA GLU A 322 6.41 0.94 -10.73
C GLU A 322 6.48 0.26 -9.37
N PHE A 323 5.40 0.32 -8.58
CA PHE A 323 5.31 -0.40 -7.31
C PHE A 323 5.51 -1.91 -7.48
N SER A 324 4.94 -2.51 -8.52
CA SER A 324 5.13 -3.94 -8.81
C SER A 324 6.54 -4.26 -9.25
N LYS A 325 7.17 -3.43 -10.08
CA LYS A 325 8.59 -3.60 -10.45
C LYS A 325 9.47 -3.55 -9.20
N ALA A 326 9.29 -2.53 -8.36
CA ALA A 326 10.07 -2.38 -7.12
C ALA A 326 9.91 -3.59 -6.19
N ASN A 327 8.69 -4.09 -6.00
CA ASN A 327 8.42 -5.14 -5.02
C ASN A 327 8.57 -6.58 -5.54
N PHE A 328 8.50 -6.83 -6.86
CA PHE A 328 8.49 -8.20 -7.40
C PHE A 328 9.65 -8.51 -8.36
N THR A 329 10.37 -7.50 -8.88
CA THR A 329 11.52 -7.71 -9.77
C THR A 329 12.85 -7.62 -9.02
N VAL A 330 12.95 -6.74 -8.01
CA VAL A 330 14.18 -6.55 -7.22
C VAL A 330 14.28 -7.54 -6.06
N SER A 331 13.16 -8.05 -5.56
CA SER A 331 13.13 -8.99 -4.42
C SER A 331 12.94 -10.45 -4.84
N LYS A 332 13.83 -10.99 -5.69
CA LYS A 332 13.90 -12.45 -5.89
C LYS A 332 14.25 -13.23 -4.60
N ASP A 333 14.63 -12.55 -3.54
CA ASP A 333 14.97 -13.15 -2.23
C ASP A 333 13.76 -13.60 -1.40
N TRP A 334 12.54 -13.26 -1.79
CA TRP A 334 11.31 -13.71 -1.12
C TRP A 334 10.89 -15.16 -1.50
N VAL A 335 11.58 -15.80 -2.43
CA VAL A 335 11.26 -17.17 -2.88
C VAL A 335 12.10 -18.22 -2.14
N LYS A 336 12.99 -17.83 -1.24
CA LYS A 336 13.86 -18.72 -0.44
C LYS A 336 13.60 -18.60 1.07
N GLY A 337 12.37 -18.40 1.47
CA GLY A 337 11.94 -18.45 2.87
C GLY A 337 10.71 -19.30 3.02
#